data_cc2aff6c840046ec8bbf802a456dad27
#
_entry.id   cc2aff6c840046ec8bbf802a456dad27
#
_cell.length_a   1.000
_cell.length_b   1.000
_cell.length_c   1.000
_cell.angle_alpha   90.00
_cell.angle_beta   90.00
_cell.angle_gamma   90.00
#
_symmetry.space_group_name_H-M   'P 1'
#
loop_
_entity.id
_entity.type
_entity.pdbx_description
1 polymer ?
#
loop_
_entity_poly.entity_id
_entity_poly.type
_entity_poly.pdbx_seq_one_letter_code
_entity_poly.pdbx_strand_id
1 'polypeptide(L)'
;MIAFTGVHARSKLADGKPSLLKGVTLSWESGVLAVLGTPADGTLALLEAAAGLSKVRAGTVTIAGHEPATSRARVAYVPLASTLPDSLRVDEVCDLAGRLRGEAAQPPAARLAVLGLEALVTRRVRSLSQGESRAVSLAIALTSKAPVLLVDEPLVGLDGSAPARVVEALRARAAAGAAVIVTTASVRDATRLGDQLGVLTQGVFAHLPASRAHVGASGAKLRVVIGAESAPEVAPFVAALSQEAAIASVETSTYVGTRILHAAVAVVVSGADLLEVARAVATAAARSEAKVLAIESAVLPLDALRRPVVVPAEVTPRSDAPAPAPPAPGGGA
;
A
#
# COMPACT_ATOMS: atom_id res chain seq x y z
N MET A 1 8.06 2.17 8.64
CA MET A 1 6.59 2.30 8.71
C MET A 1 6.12 3.43 7.80
N ILE A 2 5.13 3.17 6.99
CA ILE A 2 4.34 4.17 6.24
C ILE A 2 2.88 4.05 6.66
N ALA A 3 2.19 5.17 6.86
CA ALA A 3 0.79 5.18 7.25
C ALA A 3 0.00 6.22 6.45
N PHE A 4 -1.20 5.82 6.04
CA PHE A 4 -2.25 6.64 5.44
C PHE A 4 -3.45 6.64 6.37
N THR A 5 -4.03 7.79 6.64
CA THR A 5 -5.22 7.93 7.50
C THR A 5 -6.26 8.77 6.79
N GLY A 6 -7.33 8.13 6.28
CA GLY A 6 -8.42 8.80 5.59
C GLY A 6 -7.99 9.63 4.37
N VAL A 7 -7.02 9.15 3.59
CA VAL A 7 -6.34 9.95 2.56
C VAL A 7 -7.21 10.13 1.32
N HIS A 8 -7.43 11.38 0.95
CA HIS A 8 -7.94 11.80 -0.34
C HIS A 8 -6.81 12.50 -1.10
N ALA A 9 -6.42 11.95 -2.24
CA ALA A 9 -5.37 12.51 -3.08
C ALA A 9 -5.73 12.41 -4.56
N ARG A 10 -5.03 13.20 -5.38
CA ARG A 10 -5.21 13.19 -6.83
C ARG A 10 -3.87 13.34 -7.52
N SER A 11 -3.62 12.46 -8.47
CA SER A 11 -2.52 12.55 -9.43
C SER A 11 -3.06 12.61 -10.86
N LYS A 12 -2.22 12.96 -11.82
CA LYS A 12 -2.58 13.11 -13.23
C LYS A 12 -1.97 11.98 -14.03
N LEU A 13 -2.78 11.22 -14.76
CA LEU A 13 -2.32 10.22 -15.71
C LEU A 13 -1.74 10.89 -16.97
N ALA A 14 -1.01 10.13 -17.77
CA ALA A 14 -0.41 10.61 -19.03
C ALA A 14 -1.47 11.10 -20.03
N ASP A 15 -2.67 10.51 -20.03
CA ASP A 15 -3.83 10.92 -20.85
C ASP A 15 -4.63 12.10 -20.25
N GLY A 16 -4.14 12.69 -19.15
CA GLY A 16 -4.75 13.80 -18.46
C GLY A 16 -5.88 13.45 -17.49
N LYS A 17 -6.33 12.19 -17.46
CA LYS A 17 -7.35 11.74 -16.51
C LYS A 17 -6.82 11.72 -15.08
N PRO A 18 -7.70 11.81 -14.07
CA PRO A 18 -7.28 11.74 -12.69
C PRO A 18 -7.06 10.29 -12.23
N SER A 19 -5.96 10.07 -11.50
CA SER A 19 -5.80 8.96 -10.56
C SER A 19 -6.22 9.47 -9.19
N LEU A 20 -7.11 8.79 -8.49
CA LEU A 20 -7.75 9.30 -7.27
C LEU A 20 -7.60 8.33 -6.10
N LEU A 21 -7.49 8.87 -4.88
CA LEU A 21 -7.72 8.16 -3.62
C LEU A 21 -8.94 8.74 -2.91
N LYS A 22 -9.75 7.88 -2.32
CA LYS A 22 -11.01 8.21 -1.65
C LYS A 22 -11.02 7.63 -0.24
N GLY A 23 -10.46 8.37 0.73
CA GLY A 23 -10.46 7.99 2.13
C GLY A 23 -9.59 6.78 2.47
N VAL A 24 -8.46 6.60 1.77
CA VAL A 24 -7.59 5.43 1.98
C VAL A 24 -6.96 5.44 3.37
N THR A 25 -7.13 4.34 4.10
CA THR A 25 -6.48 4.09 5.38
C THR A 25 -5.67 2.79 5.28
N LEU A 26 -4.37 2.90 5.52
CA LEU A 26 -3.39 1.82 5.37
C LEU A 26 -2.21 2.09 6.29
N SER A 27 -1.74 1.08 7.03
CA SER A 27 -0.46 1.12 7.75
C SER A 27 0.40 -0.06 7.32
N TRP A 28 1.67 0.21 6.99
CA TRP A 28 2.62 -0.81 6.55
C TRP A 28 3.98 -0.59 7.19
N GLU A 29 4.45 -1.56 7.96
CA GLU A 29 5.68 -1.44 8.74
C GLU A 29 6.88 -2.07 8.07
N SER A 30 6.74 -3.31 7.60
CA SER A 30 7.80 -4.10 6.95
C SER A 30 7.20 -5.20 6.08
N GLY A 31 8.00 -5.81 5.22
CA GLY A 31 7.53 -6.80 4.27
C GLY A 31 7.13 -6.17 2.93
N VAL A 32 6.64 -7.00 2.01
CA VAL A 32 6.15 -6.57 0.70
C VAL A 32 4.62 -6.57 0.68
N LEU A 33 4.03 -5.38 0.59
CA LEU A 33 2.61 -5.21 0.28
C LEU A 33 2.46 -5.07 -1.23
N ALA A 34 1.82 -6.02 -1.88
CA ALA A 34 1.45 -5.91 -3.29
C ALA A 34 0.02 -5.39 -3.43
N VAL A 35 -0.14 -4.25 -4.08
CA VAL A 35 -1.42 -3.60 -4.33
C VAL A 35 -1.84 -3.86 -5.78
N LEU A 36 -2.89 -4.65 -5.94
CA LEU A 36 -3.51 -4.92 -7.23
C LEU A 36 -4.38 -3.74 -7.66
N GLY A 37 -4.16 -3.24 -8.86
CA GLY A 37 -4.93 -2.14 -9.45
C GLY A 37 -4.18 -1.48 -10.59
N THR A 38 -4.87 -0.64 -11.33
CA THR A 38 -4.30 0.16 -12.43
C THR A 38 -4.06 1.61 -11.97
N PRO A 39 -3.28 2.42 -12.73
CA PRO A 39 -3.15 3.84 -12.46
C PRO A 39 -4.49 4.59 -12.41
N ALA A 40 -5.48 4.17 -13.21
CA ALA A 40 -6.84 4.72 -13.20
C ALA A 40 -7.61 4.36 -11.92
N ASP A 41 -7.30 3.21 -11.29
CA ASP A 41 -7.86 2.79 -10.02
C ASP A 41 -7.30 3.57 -8.82
N GLY A 42 -6.19 4.28 -8.99
CA GLY A 42 -5.61 5.13 -7.95
C GLY A 42 -4.18 4.73 -7.54
N THR A 43 -3.57 3.70 -8.15
CA THR A 43 -2.22 3.23 -7.75
C THR A 43 -1.16 4.31 -7.92
N LEU A 44 -1.23 5.12 -8.99
CA LEU A 44 -0.35 6.26 -9.17
C LEU A 44 -0.51 7.30 -8.04
N ALA A 45 -1.76 7.64 -7.69
CA ALA A 45 -2.02 8.59 -6.60
C ALA A 45 -1.54 8.04 -5.24
N LEU A 46 -1.63 6.72 -5.00
CA LEU A 46 -1.12 6.06 -3.81
C LEU A 46 0.40 6.23 -3.68
N LEU A 47 1.14 5.87 -4.73
CA LEU A 47 2.60 5.93 -4.73
C LEU A 47 3.11 7.38 -4.69
N GLU A 48 2.51 8.29 -5.46
CA GLU A 48 2.92 9.70 -5.46
C GLU A 48 2.61 10.41 -4.14
N ALA A 49 1.46 10.12 -3.51
CA ALA A 49 1.16 10.64 -2.17
C ALA A 49 2.17 10.13 -1.14
N ALA A 50 2.52 8.84 -1.18
CA ALA A 50 3.55 8.24 -0.34
C ALA A 50 4.94 8.83 -0.58
N ALA A 51 5.27 9.13 -1.83
CA ALA A 51 6.55 9.76 -2.21
C ALA A 51 6.60 11.27 -1.94
N GLY A 52 5.49 11.90 -1.51
CA GLY A 52 5.39 13.36 -1.33
C GLY A 52 5.45 14.14 -2.64
N LEU A 53 5.03 13.52 -3.74
CA LEU A 53 5.02 14.11 -5.08
C LEU A 53 3.65 14.68 -5.47
N SER A 54 2.58 14.21 -4.84
CA SER A 54 1.22 14.72 -5.04
C SER A 54 0.68 15.35 -3.75
N LYS A 55 -0.22 16.32 -3.90
CA LYS A 55 -0.86 16.99 -2.77
C LYS A 55 -1.98 16.12 -2.21
N VAL A 56 -1.89 15.82 -0.91
CA VAL A 56 -3.00 15.23 -0.13
C VAL A 56 -4.05 16.31 0.11
N ARG A 57 -5.31 16.04 -0.24
CA ARG A 57 -6.43 16.98 -0.10
C ARG A 57 -7.12 16.89 1.24
N ALA A 58 -7.21 15.67 1.79
CA ALA A 58 -7.73 15.40 3.12
C ALA A 58 -7.05 14.13 3.67
N GLY A 59 -7.05 13.96 4.98
CA GLY A 59 -6.32 12.91 5.66
C GLY A 59 -4.82 13.20 5.77
N THR A 60 -4.06 12.22 6.21
CA THR A 60 -2.61 12.35 6.43
C THR A 60 -1.85 11.14 5.89
N VAL A 61 -0.64 11.41 5.35
CA VAL A 61 0.34 10.37 5.01
C VAL A 61 1.58 10.64 5.85
N THR A 62 2.13 9.61 6.48
CA THR A 62 3.38 9.72 7.25
C THR A 62 4.38 8.62 6.91
N ILE A 63 5.66 8.97 6.89
CA ILE A 63 6.80 8.08 6.75
C ILE A 63 7.60 8.14 8.04
N ALA A 64 7.57 7.05 8.83
CA ALA A 64 8.18 7.03 10.17
C ALA A 64 7.78 8.24 11.04
N GLY A 65 6.50 8.63 11.00
CA GLY A 65 5.95 9.75 11.76
C GLY A 65 6.14 11.13 11.15
N HIS A 66 6.82 11.26 10.00
CA HIS A 66 7.07 12.53 9.32
C HIS A 66 6.26 12.65 8.02
N GLU A 67 5.97 13.88 7.60
CA GLU A 67 5.35 14.12 6.30
C GLU A 67 6.26 13.68 5.14
N PRO A 68 5.70 13.06 4.07
CA PRO A 68 6.49 12.58 2.95
C PRO A 68 7.32 13.67 2.26
N ALA A 69 6.77 14.87 2.12
CA ALA A 69 7.44 16.00 1.46
C ALA A 69 8.75 16.39 2.13
N THR A 70 8.83 16.27 3.47
CA THR A 70 10.02 16.56 4.28
C THR A 70 10.92 15.33 4.49
N SER A 71 10.47 14.15 4.04
CA SER A 71 11.13 12.87 4.29
C SER A 71 11.59 12.16 3.01
N ARG A 72 11.83 12.89 1.92
CA ARG A 72 12.14 12.32 0.59
C ARG A 72 13.35 11.38 0.59
N ALA A 73 14.37 11.64 1.39
CA ALA A 73 15.52 10.74 1.52
C ALA A 73 15.14 9.37 2.12
N ARG A 74 14.03 9.28 2.84
CA ARG A 74 13.51 8.05 3.46
C ARG A 74 12.69 7.18 2.51
N VAL A 75 12.40 7.68 1.30
CA VAL A 75 11.59 6.98 0.30
C VAL A 75 12.40 6.75 -0.96
N ALA A 76 12.49 5.51 -1.42
CA ALA A 76 12.93 5.19 -2.77
C ALA A 76 11.68 4.89 -3.62
N TYR A 77 11.45 5.69 -4.64
CA TYR A 77 10.31 5.53 -5.54
C TYR A 77 10.78 5.24 -6.97
N VAL A 78 10.24 4.18 -7.57
CA VAL A 78 10.46 3.84 -8.97
C VAL A 78 9.11 3.83 -9.68
N PRO A 79 8.77 4.89 -10.44
CA PRO A 79 7.56 4.93 -11.27
C PRO A 79 7.70 3.99 -12.46
N LEU A 80 6.59 3.59 -13.07
CA LEU A 80 6.60 2.76 -14.28
C LEU A 80 7.37 3.46 -15.42
N ALA A 81 7.06 4.72 -15.68
CA ALA A 81 7.77 5.56 -16.65
C ALA A 81 8.94 6.28 -15.98
N SER A 82 9.96 5.52 -15.59
CA SER A 82 11.16 6.11 -15.00
C SER A 82 12.12 6.56 -16.09
N THR A 83 12.52 7.81 -16.05
CA THR A 83 13.51 8.38 -16.97
C THR A 83 14.81 8.67 -16.22
N LEU A 84 15.90 8.08 -16.68
CA LEU A 84 17.23 8.42 -16.25
C LEU A 84 17.79 9.55 -17.11
N PRO A 85 18.74 10.38 -16.62
CA PRO A 85 19.34 11.45 -17.41
C PRO A 85 20.14 10.90 -18.61
N ASP A 86 19.68 11.15 -19.82
CA ASP A 86 20.24 10.61 -21.07
C ASP A 86 21.70 10.98 -21.32
N SER A 87 22.15 12.12 -20.83
CA SER A 87 23.50 12.64 -20.97
C SER A 87 24.53 11.92 -20.11
N LEU A 88 24.10 11.27 -19.05
CA LEU A 88 24.97 10.61 -18.08
C LEU A 88 25.30 9.17 -18.47
N ARG A 89 26.39 8.66 -17.87
CA ARG A 89 26.69 7.24 -17.86
C ARG A 89 25.99 6.59 -16.67
N VAL A 90 25.84 5.27 -16.71
CA VAL A 90 25.17 4.50 -15.65
C VAL A 90 25.90 4.64 -14.31
N ASP A 91 27.26 4.61 -14.29
CA ASP A 91 28.03 4.86 -13.07
C ASP A 91 27.77 6.26 -12.50
N GLU A 92 27.71 7.29 -13.34
CA GLU A 92 27.42 8.66 -12.91
C GLU A 92 26.02 8.80 -12.33
N VAL A 93 25.03 8.08 -12.90
CA VAL A 93 23.65 8.05 -12.35
C VAL A 93 23.62 7.37 -10.99
N CYS A 94 24.33 6.25 -10.83
CA CYS A 94 24.46 5.54 -9.55
C CYS A 94 25.06 6.44 -8.46
N ASP A 95 26.13 7.17 -8.79
CA ASP A 95 26.78 8.09 -7.87
C ASP A 95 25.90 9.29 -7.54
N LEU A 96 25.25 9.88 -8.53
CA LEU A 96 24.29 10.98 -8.35
C LEU A 96 23.15 10.58 -7.42
N ALA A 97 22.58 9.40 -7.63
CA ALA A 97 21.48 8.90 -6.79
C ALA A 97 21.91 8.71 -5.33
N GLY A 98 23.11 8.19 -5.08
CA GLY A 98 23.69 8.06 -3.75
C GLY A 98 23.90 9.43 -3.07
N ARG A 99 24.51 10.39 -3.79
CA ARG A 99 24.75 11.75 -3.27
C ARG A 99 23.45 12.49 -2.94
N LEU A 100 22.43 12.41 -3.82
CA LEU A 100 21.13 13.05 -3.57
C LEU A 100 20.40 12.51 -2.33
N ARG A 101 20.72 11.28 -1.94
CA ARG A 101 20.17 10.64 -0.72
C ARG A 101 21.06 10.84 0.51
N GLY A 102 22.25 11.42 0.38
CA GLY A 102 23.23 11.49 1.46
C GLY A 102 23.77 10.11 1.87
N GLU A 103 23.75 9.12 0.97
CA GLU A 103 24.28 7.79 1.22
C GLU A 103 25.79 7.76 1.09
N ALA A 104 26.44 6.89 1.88
CA ALA A 104 27.88 6.62 1.69
C ALA A 104 28.14 6.11 0.27
N ALA A 105 29.29 6.48 -0.29
CA ALA A 105 29.69 6.06 -1.62
C ALA A 105 29.71 4.51 -1.72
N GLN A 106 29.09 4.00 -2.75
CA GLN A 106 29.08 2.58 -3.09
C GLN A 106 29.58 2.41 -4.53
N PRO A 107 30.41 1.42 -4.81
CA PRO A 107 30.83 1.14 -6.18
C PRO A 107 29.61 0.94 -7.08
N PRO A 108 29.48 1.64 -8.22
CA PRO A 108 28.36 1.48 -9.15
C PRO A 108 28.12 0.04 -9.57
N ALA A 109 29.19 -0.73 -9.80
CA ALA A 109 29.11 -2.16 -10.12
C ALA A 109 28.41 -2.96 -9.02
N ALA A 110 28.66 -2.66 -7.74
CA ALA A 110 28.01 -3.35 -6.62
C ALA A 110 26.49 -3.04 -6.55
N ARG A 111 26.08 -1.81 -6.91
CA ARG A 111 24.65 -1.47 -7.02
C ARG A 111 23.97 -2.26 -8.13
N LEU A 112 24.64 -2.43 -9.26
CA LEU A 112 24.09 -3.09 -10.44
C LEU A 112 24.11 -4.61 -10.34
N ALA A 113 25.03 -5.18 -9.55
CA ALA A 113 25.18 -6.63 -9.35
C ALA A 113 23.90 -7.29 -8.80
N VAL A 114 23.07 -6.55 -8.04
CA VAL A 114 21.81 -7.08 -7.50
C VAL A 114 20.87 -7.58 -8.60
N LEU A 115 20.94 -7.00 -9.80
CA LEU A 115 20.19 -7.44 -10.98
C LEU A 115 21.05 -8.04 -12.09
N GLY A 116 22.39 -8.15 -11.89
CA GLY A 116 23.34 -8.69 -12.88
C GLY A 116 23.59 -7.74 -14.03
N LEU A 117 23.66 -6.44 -13.75
CA LEU A 117 23.77 -5.37 -14.75
C LEU A 117 25.17 -4.73 -14.78
N GLU A 118 26.20 -5.39 -14.24
CA GLU A 118 27.56 -4.85 -14.10
C GLU A 118 28.15 -4.44 -15.45
N ALA A 119 27.81 -5.17 -16.51
CA ALA A 119 28.25 -4.86 -17.88
C ALA A 119 27.74 -3.49 -18.39
N LEU A 120 26.69 -2.91 -17.75
CA LEU A 120 26.12 -1.63 -18.14
C LEU A 120 26.83 -0.42 -17.50
N VAL A 121 27.72 -0.62 -16.51
CA VAL A 121 28.35 0.44 -15.70
C VAL A 121 28.88 1.60 -16.52
N THR A 122 29.61 1.31 -17.62
CA THR A 122 30.25 2.32 -18.45
C THR A 122 29.39 2.84 -19.61
N ARG A 123 28.20 2.25 -19.80
CA ARG A 123 27.32 2.66 -20.92
C ARG A 123 26.62 4.00 -20.63
N ARG A 124 26.34 4.75 -21.69
CA ARG A 124 25.52 5.95 -21.58
C ARG A 124 24.04 5.58 -21.49
N VAL A 125 23.28 6.29 -20.64
CA VAL A 125 21.84 6.05 -20.45
C VAL A 125 21.08 6.06 -21.79
N ARG A 126 21.36 7.01 -22.67
CA ARG A 126 20.74 7.08 -24.01
C ARG A 126 20.96 5.86 -24.92
N SER A 127 21.94 5.02 -24.61
CA SER A 127 22.23 3.79 -25.36
C SER A 127 21.57 2.54 -24.79
N LEU A 128 20.88 2.67 -23.66
CA LEU A 128 20.15 1.58 -23.02
C LEU A 128 18.81 1.33 -23.72
N SER A 129 18.39 0.07 -23.78
CA SER A 129 17.01 -0.25 -24.07
C SER A 129 16.10 0.23 -22.95
N GLN A 130 14.79 0.27 -23.18
CA GLN A 130 13.82 0.60 -22.14
C GLN A 130 13.91 -0.39 -20.94
N GLY A 131 14.06 -1.68 -21.24
CA GLY A 131 14.22 -2.73 -20.21
C GLY A 131 15.50 -2.57 -19.40
N GLU A 132 16.63 -2.28 -20.06
CA GLU A 132 17.90 -1.99 -19.37
C GLU A 132 17.80 -0.72 -18.50
N SER A 133 17.22 0.35 -19.01
CA SER A 133 17.02 1.60 -18.27
C SER A 133 16.13 1.37 -17.05
N ARG A 134 15.05 0.60 -17.22
CA ARG A 134 14.15 0.19 -16.15
C ARG A 134 14.88 -0.63 -15.09
N ALA A 135 15.66 -1.63 -15.51
CA ALA A 135 16.43 -2.49 -14.62
C ALA A 135 17.47 -1.68 -13.81
N VAL A 136 18.15 -0.72 -14.45
CA VAL A 136 19.09 0.19 -13.76
C VAL A 136 18.38 1.03 -12.70
N SER A 137 17.20 1.59 -13.02
CA SER A 137 16.39 2.35 -12.05
C SER A 137 16.00 1.51 -10.85
N LEU A 138 15.58 0.27 -11.09
CA LEU A 138 15.26 -0.69 -10.04
C LEU A 138 16.49 -1.05 -9.19
N ALA A 139 17.64 -1.32 -9.81
CA ALA A 139 18.88 -1.66 -9.10
C ALA A 139 19.30 -0.52 -8.14
N ILE A 140 19.22 0.73 -8.58
CA ILE A 140 19.53 1.91 -7.76
C ILE A 140 18.58 2.00 -6.55
N ALA A 141 17.28 1.80 -6.75
CA ALA A 141 16.30 1.87 -5.67
C ALA A 141 16.43 0.69 -4.68
N LEU A 142 16.63 -0.52 -5.20
CA LEU A 142 16.80 -1.74 -4.41
C LEU A 142 18.05 -1.70 -3.51
N THR A 143 19.09 -1.04 -3.95
CA THR A 143 20.35 -0.89 -3.18
C THR A 143 20.40 0.36 -2.31
N SER A 144 19.39 1.23 -2.37
CA SER A 144 19.28 2.41 -1.51
C SER A 144 19.06 2.00 -0.04
N LYS A 145 19.43 2.88 0.90
CA LYS A 145 19.17 2.70 2.34
C LYS A 145 17.81 3.23 2.80
N ALA A 146 16.95 3.63 1.87
CA ALA A 146 15.65 4.17 2.21
C ALA A 146 14.80 3.14 2.97
N PRO A 147 14.21 3.46 4.13
CA PRO A 147 13.37 2.53 4.90
C PRO A 147 12.03 2.22 4.21
N VAL A 148 11.62 3.04 3.23
CA VAL A 148 10.41 2.81 2.43
C VAL A 148 10.79 2.69 0.96
N LEU A 149 10.33 1.63 0.31
CA LEU A 149 10.52 1.38 -1.11
C LEU A 149 9.15 1.30 -1.79
N LEU A 150 8.93 2.14 -2.79
CA LEU A 150 7.72 2.22 -3.58
C LEU A 150 8.05 1.87 -5.03
N VAL A 151 7.40 0.87 -5.60
CA VAL A 151 7.69 0.45 -6.97
C VAL A 151 6.40 0.21 -7.75
N ASP A 152 6.26 0.94 -8.85
CA ASP A 152 5.15 0.77 -9.77
C ASP A 152 5.51 -0.28 -10.83
N GLU A 153 4.68 -1.33 -10.98
CA GLU A 153 4.84 -2.42 -11.95
C GLU A 153 6.27 -2.98 -12.03
N PRO A 154 6.82 -3.56 -10.92
CA PRO A 154 8.23 -3.91 -10.81
C PRO A 154 8.75 -4.91 -11.85
N LEU A 155 7.87 -5.73 -12.45
CA LEU A 155 8.26 -6.78 -13.39
C LEU A 155 8.00 -6.43 -14.85
N VAL A 156 7.28 -5.34 -15.12
CA VAL A 156 6.95 -4.91 -16.48
C VAL A 156 8.19 -4.39 -17.21
N GLY A 157 8.36 -4.82 -18.47
CA GLY A 157 9.45 -4.39 -19.34
C GLY A 157 10.82 -4.98 -19.02
N LEU A 158 10.87 -6.00 -18.17
CA LEU A 158 12.11 -6.72 -17.84
C LEU A 158 12.22 -8.02 -18.62
N ASP A 159 13.44 -8.32 -19.09
CA ASP A 159 13.76 -9.49 -19.87
C ASP A 159 14.59 -10.53 -19.10
N GLY A 160 14.60 -11.77 -19.61
CA GLY A 160 15.47 -12.85 -19.14
C GLY A 160 15.31 -13.19 -17.66
N SER A 161 16.39 -13.15 -16.90
CA SER A 161 16.42 -13.46 -15.46
C SER A 161 16.09 -12.28 -14.56
N ALA A 162 15.99 -11.05 -15.10
CA ALA A 162 15.78 -9.83 -14.31
C ALA A 162 14.50 -9.87 -13.45
N PRO A 163 13.33 -10.35 -13.92
CA PRO A 163 12.14 -10.45 -13.08
C PRO A 163 12.32 -11.31 -11.82
N ALA A 164 13.07 -12.44 -11.92
CA ALA A 164 13.31 -13.28 -10.76
C ALA A 164 14.22 -12.58 -9.74
N ARG A 165 15.29 -11.94 -10.22
CA ARG A 165 16.21 -11.17 -9.37
C ARG A 165 15.54 -9.98 -8.69
N VAL A 166 14.60 -9.29 -9.37
CA VAL A 166 13.82 -8.20 -8.76
C VAL A 166 12.98 -8.75 -7.61
N VAL A 167 12.30 -9.88 -7.77
CA VAL A 167 11.52 -10.52 -6.69
C VAL A 167 12.40 -10.84 -5.48
N GLU A 168 13.57 -11.45 -5.72
CA GLU A 168 14.52 -11.76 -4.65
C GLU A 168 15.02 -10.51 -3.94
N ALA A 169 15.39 -9.48 -4.70
CA ALA A 169 15.90 -8.24 -4.13
C ALA A 169 14.82 -7.47 -3.33
N LEU A 170 13.57 -7.45 -3.78
CA LEU A 170 12.45 -6.87 -3.02
C LEU A 170 12.24 -7.61 -1.70
N ARG A 171 12.29 -8.95 -1.72
CA ARG A 171 12.19 -9.77 -0.50
C ARG A 171 13.37 -9.55 0.45
N ALA A 172 14.58 -9.45 -0.09
CA ALA A 172 15.78 -9.15 0.71
C ALA A 172 15.66 -7.78 1.39
N ARG A 173 15.14 -6.77 0.68
CA ARG A 173 14.86 -5.44 1.26
C ARG A 173 13.83 -5.50 2.38
N ALA A 174 12.75 -6.26 2.16
CA ALA A 174 11.70 -6.47 3.15
C ALA A 174 12.22 -7.23 4.39
N ALA A 175 13.02 -8.27 4.18
CA ALA A 175 13.68 -9.03 5.27
C ALA A 175 14.65 -8.16 6.07
N ALA A 176 15.28 -7.15 5.44
CA ALA A 176 16.11 -6.15 6.13
C ALA A 176 15.30 -5.07 6.85
N GLY A 177 13.97 -5.21 6.95
CA GLY A 177 13.09 -4.32 7.71
C GLY A 177 12.52 -3.15 6.91
N ALA A 178 12.71 -3.08 5.59
CA ALA A 178 12.10 -2.04 4.78
C ALA A 178 10.59 -2.29 4.59
N ALA A 179 9.81 -1.21 4.62
CA ALA A 179 8.43 -1.22 4.18
C ALA A 179 8.40 -1.11 2.65
N VAL A 180 8.03 -2.19 1.96
CA VAL A 180 7.97 -2.24 0.51
C VAL A 180 6.52 -2.23 0.06
N ILE A 181 6.14 -1.27 -0.79
CA ILE A 181 4.83 -1.26 -1.46
C ILE A 181 5.08 -1.36 -2.96
N VAL A 182 4.51 -2.38 -3.58
CA VAL A 182 4.51 -2.54 -5.02
C VAL A 182 3.09 -2.45 -5.56
N THR A 183 2.91 -1.85 -6.72
CA THR A 183 1.62 -1.82 -7.42
C THR A 183 1.73 -2.64 -8.69
N THR A 184 0.66 -3.34 -9.06
CA THR A 184 0.59 -4.10 -10.31
C THR A 184 -0.85 -4.34 -10.75
N ALA A 185 -1.09 -4.38 -12.06
CA ALA A 185 -2.37 -4.79 -12.64
C ALA A 185 -2.49 -6.32 -12.78
N SER A 186 -1.41 -7.06 -12.57
CA SER A 186 -1.34 -8.51 -12.74
C SER A 186 -1.57 -9.24 -11.41
N VAL A 187 -2.65 -10.02 -11.34
CA VAL A 187 -2.93 -10.92 -10.20
C VAL A 187 -1.76 -11.87 -9.93
N ARG A 188 -1.20 -12.45 -11.00
CA ARG A 188 -0.06 -13.36 -10.92
C ARG A 188 1.16 -12.69 -10.28
N ASP A 189 1.45 -11.45 -10.69
CA ASP A 189 2.60 -10.72 -10.17
C ASP A 189 2.36 -10.25 -8.73
N ALA A 190 1.14 -9.79 -8.41
CA ALA A 190 0.76 -9.45 -7.04
C ALA A 190 1.00 -10.64 -6.09
N THR A 191 0.52 -11.84 -6.46
CA THR A 191 0.71 -13.07 -5.69
C THR A 191 2.18 -13.48 -5.57
N ARG A 192 2.97 -13.27 -6.64
CA ARG A 192 4.39 -13.60 -6.66
C ARG A 192 5.23 -12.67 -5.80
N LEU A 193 4.89 -11.38 -5.79
CA LEU A 193 5.65 -10.31 -5.14
C LEU A 193 5.29 -10.15 -3.65
N GLY A 194 3.97 -10.11 -3.33
CA GLY A 194 3.48 -9.71 -2.02
C GLY A 194 3.63 -10.77 -0.93
N ASP A 195 4.01 -10.33 0.25
CA ASP A 195 3.81 -11.08 1.50
C ASP A 195 2.38 -10.89 1.99
N GLN A 196 1.83 -9.70 1.73
CA GLN A 196 0.41 -9.39 1.87
C GLN A 196 -0.11 -8.70 0.59
N LEU A 197 -1.41 -8.78 0.40
CA LEU A 197 -2.09 -8.28 -0.78
C LEU A 197 -3.08 -7.19 -0.39
N GLY A 198 -3.20 -6.18 -1.25
CA GLY A 198 -4.25 -5.19 -1.21
C GLY A 198 -4.86 -5.03 -2.59
N VAL A 199 -6.07 -4.54 -2.66
CA VAL A 199 -6.74 -4.17 -3.92
C VAL A 199 -7.10 -2.70 -3.86
N LEU A 200 -6.78 -1.98 -4.90
CA LEU A 200 -7.17 -0.58 -5.09
C LEU A 200 -8.03 -0.49 -6.35
N THR A 201 -9.27 -0.06 -6.20
CA THR A 201 -10.21 0.10 -7.31
C THR A 201 -10.99 1.39 -7.15
N GLN A 202 -11.01 2.22 -8.21
CA GLN A 202 -11.71 3.51 -8.24
C GLN A 202 -11.42 4.42 -7.03
N GLY A 203 -10.19 4.32 -6.51
CA GLY A 203 -9.72 5.10 -5.36
C GLY A 203 -10.02 4.51 -3.98
N VAL A 204 -10.72 3.38 -3.91
CA VAL A 204 -11.02 2.66 -2.66
C VAL A 204 -10.00 1.55 -2.47
N PHE A 205 -9.37 1.51 -1.30
CA PHE A 205 -8.39 0.49 -0.93
C PHE A 205 -8.99 -0.55 -0.01
N ALA A 206 -8.72 -1.81 -0.31
CA ALA A 206 -9.05 -2.96 0.53
C ALA A 206 -7.78 -3.77 0.82
N HIS A 207 -7.47 -3.97 2.10
CA HIS A 207 -6.38 -4.84 2.53
C HIS A 207 -6.90 -6.26 2.65
N LEU A 208 -6.28 -7.21 1.96
CA LEU A 208 -6.66 -8.62 2.06
C LEU A 208 -5.99 -9.26 3.26
N PRO A 209 -6.73 -10.02 4.08
CA PRO A 209 -6.15 -10.72 5.21
C PRO A 209 -5.08 -11.71 4.73
N ALA A 210 -3.95 -11.71 5.43
CA ALA A 210 -2.78 -12.47 5.06
C ALA A 210 -3.06 -13.96 4.98
N SER A 211 -3.02 -14.51 3.79
CA SER A 211 -2.55 -15.87 3.55
C SER A 211 -2.35 -16.11 2.07
N ARG A 212 -1.10 -16.30 1.64
CA ARG A 212 -0.77 -16.87 0.33
C ARG A 212 -1.49 -18.22 0.08
N ALA A 213 -1.86 -18.92 1.14
CA ALA A 213 -2.57 -20.20 1.06
C ALA A 213 -4.01 -20.09 0.56
N HIS A 214 -4.59 -18.88 0.55
CA HIS A 214 -5.98 -18.68 0.12
C HIS A 214 -6.12 -18.11 -1.30
N VAL A 215 -5.02 -17.68 -1.92
CA VAL A 215 -5.02 -17.25 -3.32
C VAL A 215 -4.98 -18.48 -4.20
N GLY A 216 -6.12 -18.82 -4.81
CA GLY A 216 -6.29 -20.01 -5.64
C GLY A 216 -6.99 -21.20 -4.95
N ALA A 217 -7.41 -21.08 -3.69
CA ALA A 217 -8.28 -22.06 -3.06
C ALA A 217 -9.73 -21.87 -3.55
N SER A 218 -10.35 -22.93 -4.04
CA SER A 218 -11.77 -22.93 -4.39
C SER A 218 -12.62 -22.49 -3.19
N GLY A 219 -13.46 -21.47 -3.36
CA GLY A 219 -14.41 -21.03 -2.34
C GLY A 219 -13.92 -19.89 -1.44
N ALA A 220 -13.39 -18.83 -2.01
CA ALA A 220 -13.07 -17.60 -1.29
C ALA A 220 -14.33 -17.00 -0.63
N LYS A 221 -14.24 -16.70 0.66
CA LYS A 221 -15.28 -15.98 1.40
C LYS A 221 -14.70 -14.77 2.11
N LEU A 222 -15.26 -13.60 1.83
CA LEU A 222 -14.92 -12.34 2.51
C LEU A 222 -16.12 -11.82 3.30
N ARG A 223 -15.87 -11.28 4.47
CA ARG A 223 -16.83 -10.49 5.24
C ARG A 223 -16.47 -9.03 5.05
N VAL A 224 -17.37 -8.28 4.46
CA VAL A 224 -17.25 -6.84 4.26
C VAL A 224 -18.10 -6.15 5.29
N VAL A 225 -17.51 -5.30 6.11
CA VAL A 225 -18.21 -4.53 7.14
C VAL A 225 -18.47 -3.14 6.59
N ILE A 226 -19.75 -2.79 6.46
CA ILE A 226 -20.22 -1.52 5.94
C ILE A 226 -20.76 -0.67 7.09
N GLY A 227 -20.37 0.59 7.15
CA GLY A 227 -20.95 1.56 8.08
C GLY A 227 -22.36 1.93 7.63
N ALA A 228 -23.37 1.28 8.25
CA ALA A 228 -24.79 1.46 7.98
C ALA A 228 -25.58 1.11 9.25
N GLU A 229 -26.69 1.79 9.48
CA GLU A 229 -27.56 1.53 10.64
C GLU A 229 -28.47 0.32 10.43
N SER A 230 -28.73 -0.02 9.17
CA SER A 230 -29.66 -1.09 8.83
C SER A 230 -29.32 -1.81 7.52
N ALA A 231 -29.81 -3.04 7.35
CA ALA A 231 -29.63 -3.81 6.12
C ALA A 231 -30.17 -3.13 4.85
N PRO A 232 -31.28 -2.39 4.85
CA PRO A 232 -31.74 -1.63 3.68
C PRO A 232 -30.72 -0.61 3.16
N GLU A 233 -29.92 0.01 4.02
CA GLU A 233 -28.92 1.01 3.60
C GLU A 233 -27.77 0.40 2.79
N VAL A 234 -27.53 -0.89 2.93
CA VAL A 234 -26.51 -1.61 2.14
C VAL A 234 -27.06 -2.20 0.84
N ALA A 235 -28.36 -2.07 0.58
CA ALA A 235 -29.00 -2.63 -0.62
C ALA A 235 -28.34 -2.18 -1.94
N PRO A 236 -27.95 -0.90 -2.14
CA PRO A 236 -27.22 -0.48 -3.35
C PRO A 236 -25.87 -1.20 -3.51
N PHE A 237 -25.16 -1.43 -2.42
CA PHE A 237 -23.90 -2.17 -2.43
C PHE A 237 -24.11 -3.65 -2.78
N VAL A 238 -25.10 -4.30 -2.17
CA VAL A 238 -25.47 -5.69 -2.46
C VAL A 238 -25.90 -5.86 -3.91
N ALA A 239 -26.70 -4.92 -4.44
CA ALA A 239 -27.11 -4.91 -5.84
C ALA A 239 -25.91 -4.76 -6.79
N ALA A 240 -24.95 -3.89 -6.47
CA ALA A 240 -23.73 -3.71 -7.24
C ALA A 240 -22.87 -4.98 -7.21
N LEU A 241 -22.74 -5.65 -6.05
CA LEU A 241 -22.03 -6.94 -5.92
C LEU A 241 -22.65 -8.04 -6.78
N SER A 242 -23.98 -8.11 -6.80
CA SER A 242 -24.70 -9.16 -7.58
C SER A 242 -24.53 -9.01 -9.10
N GLN A 243 -24.03 -7.87 -9.58
CA GLN A 243 -23.70 -7.64 -10.99
C GLN A 243 -22.28 -8.08 -11.37
N GLU A 244 -21.43 -8.38 -10.38
CA GLU A 244 -20.05 -8.77 -10.62
C GLU A 244 -19.93 -10.28 -10.86
N ALA A 245 -19.40 -10.67 -12.03
CA ALA A 245 -19.28 -12.06 -12.45
C ALA A 245 -18.42 -12.95 -11.52
N ALA A 246 -17.53 -12.33 -10.73
CA ALA A 246 -16.67 -13.03 -9.78
C ALA A 246 -17.40 -13.45 -8.48
N ILE A 247 -18.63 -12.97 -8.28
CA ILE A 247 -19.40 -13.18 -7.06
C ILE A 247 -20.38 -14.36 -7.25
N ALA A 248 -20.23 -15.40 -6.44
CA ALA A 248 -21.09 -16.57 -6.44
C ALA A 248 -22.27 -16.45 -5.47
N SER A 249 -22.07 -15.81 -4.31
CA SER A 249 -23.16 -15.55 -3.36
C SER A 249 -22.88 -14.30 -2.54
N VAL A 250 -23.97 -13.65 -2.09
CA VAL A 250 -23.96 -12.48 -1.19
C VAL A 250 -24.94 -12.73 -0.06
N GLU A 251 -24.50 -12.67 1.18
CA GLU A 251 -25.31 -12.81 2.37
C GLU A 251 -25.14 -11.57 3.25
N THR A 252 -26.22 -11.05 3.80
CA THR A 252 -26.20 -9.90 4.73
C THR A 252 -26.51 -10.36 6.14
N SER A 253 -25.80 -9.82 7.13
CA SER A 253 -26.06 -10.08 8.55
C SER A 253 -25.76 -8.86 9.40
N THR A 254 -26.34 -8.77 10.58
CA THR A 254 -25.96 -7.74 11.55
C THR A 254 -24.52 -7.97 12.00
N TYR A 255 -23.71 -6.92 11.99
CA TYR A 255 -22.33 -7.03 12.48
C TYR A 255 -22.32 -7.05 14.00
N VAL A 256 -21.81 -8.13 14.55
CA VAL A 256 -21.55 -8.28 15.98
C VAL A 256 -20.04 -8.37 16.18
N GLY A 257 -19.42 -7.21 16.37
CA GLY A 257 -17.95 -7.13 16.56
C GLY A 257 -17.58 -6.10 17.61
N THR A 258 -16.51 -6.38 18.35
CA THR A 258 -16.04 -5.55 19.47
C THR A 258 -15.20 -4.33 19.07
N ARG A 259 -14.91 -4.15 17.77
CA ARG A 259 -13.96 -3.14 17.26
C ARG A 259 -14.58 -1.92 16.58
N ILE A 260 -15.86 -1.94 16.30
CA ILE A 260 -16.53 -0.87 15.56
C ILE A 260 -17.52 -0.17 16.49
N LEU A 261 -17.26 1.10 16.79
CA LEU A 261 -18.06 1.94 17.69
C LEU A 261 -19.33 2.50 17.02
N HIS A 262 -19.58 2.17 15.75
CA HIS A 262 -20.72 2.66 14.97
C HIS A 262 -21.59 1.48 14.52
N ALA A 263 -22.82 1.77 14.18
CA ALA A 263 -23.71 0.79 13.55
C ALA A 263 -23.08 0.28 12.25
N ALA A 264 -23.07 -1.03 12.08
CA ALA A 264 -22.47 -1.65 10.90
C ALA A 264 -23.23 -2.92 10.49
N VAL A 265 -23.27 -3.15 9.19
CA VAL A 265 -23.81 -4.36 8.57
C VAL A 265 -22.69 -5.16 7.95
N ALA A 266 -22.67 -6.47 8.21
CA ALA A 266 -21.74 -7.38 7.58
C ALA A 266 -22.36 -7.98 6.31
N VAL A 267 -21.62 -7.90 5.22
CA VAL A 267 -21.95 -8.55 3.94
C VAL A 267 -20.92 -9.64 3.70
N VAL A 268 -21.35 -10.90 3.67
CA VAL A 268 -20.48 -12.03 3.36
C VAL A 268 -20.58 -12.33 1.86
N VAL A 269 -19.46 -12.31 1.20
CA VAL A 269 -19.34 -12.48 -0.25
C VAL A 269 -18.49 -13.72 -0.53
N SER A 270 -18.95 -14.58 -1.43
CA SER A 270 -18.19 -15.74 -1.88
C SER A 270 -17.95 -15.75 -3.38
N GLY A 271 -16.88 -16.40 -3.81
CA GLY A 271 -16.52 -16.60 -5.22
C GLY A 271 -15.43 -17.64 -5.36
N ALA A 272 -14.99 -17.85 -6.58
CA ALA A 272 -13.98 -18.86 -6.89
C ALA A 272 -12.57 -18.43 -6.48
N ASP A 273 -12.22 -17.15 -6.68
CA ASP A 273 -10.90 -16.58 -6.43
C ASP A 273 -10.97 -15.38 -5.48
N LEU A 274 -10.10 -15.36 -4.47
CA LEU A 274 -10.09 -14.33 -3.42
C LEU A 274 -9.80 -12.92 -3.97
N LEU A 275 -8.88 -12.81 -4.93
CA LEU A 275 -8.50 -11.52 -5.50
C LEU A 275 -9.59 -10.95 -6.39
N GLU A 276 -10.24 -11.81 -7.18
CA GLU A 276 -11.37 -11.40 -8.02
C GLU A 276 -12.57 -10.99 -7.16
N VAL A 277 -12.87 -11.74 -6.07
CA VAL A 277 -13.90 -11.36 -5.09
C VAL A 277 -13.57 -10.03 -4.43
N ALA A 278 -12.33 -9.82 -4.00
CA ALA A 278 -11.92 -8.56 -3.38
C ALA A 278 -11.99 -7.37 -4.36
N ARG A 279 -11.63 -7.59 -5.63
CA ARG A 279 -11.76 -6.58 -6.68
C ARG A 279 -13.22 -6.22 -6.95
N ALA A 280 -14.09 -7.22 -7.03
CA ALA A 280 -15.54 -7.03 -7.18
C ALA A 280 -16.13 -6.25 -5.99
N VAL A 281 -15.72 -6.57 -4.76
CA VAL A 281 -16.09 -5.84 -3.55
C VAL A 281 -15.67 -4.37 -3.62
N ALA A 282 -14.41 -4.10 -3.99
CA ALA A 282 -13.93 -2.72 -4.11
C ALA A 282 -14.65 -1.94 -5.22
N THR A 283 -14.94 -2.60 -6.37
CA THR A 283 -15.70 -2.01 -7.47
C THR A 283 -17.13 -1.68 -7.03
N ALA A 284 -17.82 -2.62 -6.38
CA ALA A 284 -19.18 -2.41 -5.88
C ALA A 284 -19.24 -1.30 -4.83
N ALA A 285 -18.26 -1.24 -3.92
CA ALA A 285 -18.17 -0.19 -2.91
C ALA A 285 -17.99 1.21 -3.55
N ALA A 286 -17.15 1.30 -4.58
CA ALA A 286 -16.95 2.55 -5.29
C ALA A 286 -18.20 3.02 -6.07
N ARG A 287 -18.95 2.09 -6.67
CA ARG A 287 -20.18 2.41 -7.42
C ARG A 287 -21.35 2.82 -6.51
N SER A 288 -21.45 2.19 -5.36
CA SER A 288 -22.55 2.43 -4.40
C SER A 288 -22.24 3.50 -3.37
N GLU A 289 -21.02 4.07 -3.39
CA GLU A 289 -20.51 4.99 -2.37
C GLU A 289 -20.55 4.42 -0.95
N ALA A 290 -20.53 3.08 -0.83
CA ALA A 290 -20.62 2.38 0.43
C ALA A 290 -19.39 2.65 1.31
N LYS A 291 -19.62 2.99 2.58
CA LYS A 291 -18.56 3.20 3.56
C LYS A 291 -18.05 1.88 4.09
N VAL A 292 -17.04 1.30 3.43
CA VAL A 292 -16.38 0.08 3.89
C VAL A 292 -15.51 0.40 5.10
N LEU A 293 -15.81 -0.23 6.24
CA LEU A 293 -15.09 -0.07 7.49
C LEU A 293 -14.01 -1.15 7.68
N ALA A 294 -14.28 -2.37 7.23
CA ALA A 294 -13.33 -3.48 7.28
C ALA A 294 -13.64 -4.54 6.21
N ILE A 295 -12.61 -5.25 5.79
CA ILE A 295 -12.74 -6.48 5.01
C ILE A 295 -11.99 -7.57 5.77
N GLU A 296 -12.68 -8.65 6.09
CA GLU A 296 -12.18 -9.75 6.91
C GLU A 296 -12.32 -11.08 6.14
N SER A 297 -11.46 -12.05 6.41
CA SER A 297 -11.71 -13.40 5.92
C SER A 297 -12.93 -13.99 6.65
N ALA A 298 -13.92 -14.46 5.89
CA ALA A 298 -15.09 -15.12 6.49
C ALA A 298 -14.80 -16.57 6.92
N VAL A 299 -13.68 -17.12 6.49
CA VAL A 299 -13.15 -18.40 6.97
C VAL A 299 -12.13 -18.10 8.08
N LEU A 300 -12.57 -18.07 9.32
CA LEU A 300 -11.68 -17.97 10.48
C LEU A 300 -11.05 -19.34 10.73
N PRO A 301 -9.71 -19.49 10.68
CA PRO A 301 -9.08 -20.60 11.37
C PRO A 301 -9.32 -20.43 12.86
N LEU A 302 -9.77 -21.47 13.56
CA LEU A 302 -10.04 -21.48 15.00
C LEU A 302 -8.87 -20.96 15.85
N ASP A 303 -7.64 -20.99 15.33
CA ASP A 303 -6.44 -20.47 15.99
C ASP A 303 -6.30 -18.94 15.95
N ALA A 304 -6.99 -18.24 15.05
CA ALA A 304 -6.98 -16.78 15.01
C ALA A 304 -7.76 -16.14 16.16
N LEU A 305 -8.69 -16.89 16.77
CA LEU A 305 -9.45 -16.46 17.96
C LEU A 305 -8.63 -16.50 19.27
N ARG A 306 -7.45 -17.12 19.28
CA ARG A 306 -6.62 -17.31 20.48
C ARG A 306 -5.48 -16.32 20.67
N ARG A 307 -5.23 -15.42 19.72
CA ARG A 307 -4.19 -14.38 19.90
C ARG A 307 -4.78 -13.16 20.61
N PRO A 308 -4.31 -12.82 21.82
CA PRO A 308 -4.70 -11.57 22.46
C PRO A 308 -4.23 -10.41 21.58
N VAL A 309 -5.18 -9.60 21.16
CA VAL A 309 -4.88 -8.35 20.44
C VAL A 309 -4.35 -7.38 21.48
N VAL A 310 -3.08 -7.03 21.35
CA VAL A 310 -2.50 -5.90 22.09
C VAL A 310 -3.18 -4.64 21.58
N VAL A 311 -4.15 -4.15 22.34
CA VAL A 311 -4.72 -2.81 22.13
C VAL A 311 -3.65 -1.83 22.55
N PRO A 312 -3.22 -0.86 21.70
CA PRO A 312 -2.43 0.25 22.18
C PRO A 312 -3.23 0.96 23.28
N ALA A 313 -2.59 1.23 24.43
CA ALA A 313 -3.21 1.90 25.55
C ALA A 313 -3.88 3.20 25.05
N GLU A 314 -5.16 3.37 25.35
CA GLU A 314 -5.88 4.62 25.15
C GLU A 314 -5.08 5.75 25.77
N VAL A 315 -4.79 6.76 24.97
CA VAL A 315 -4.34 8.07 25.46
C VAL A 315 -5.52 8.62 26.26
N THR A 316 -5.46 8.48 27.56
CA THR A 316 -6.38 9.13 28.49
C THR A 316 -6.34 10.64 28.20
N PRO A 317 -7.46 11.30 27.92
CA PRO A 317 -7.48 12.76 27.84
C PRO A 317 -7.09 13.30 29.20
N ARG A 318 -6.10 14.18 29.24
CA ARG A 318 -5.73 14.93 30.44
C ARG A 318 -6.99 15.67 30.91
N SER A 319 -7.46 15.31 32.10
CA SER A 319 -8.46 16.06 32.83
C SER A 319 -7.84 17.41 33.19
N ASP A 320 -8.32 18.48 32.53
CA ASP A 320 -8.12 19.85 32.95
C ASP A 320 -9.01 20.14 34.19
N ALA A 321 -8.69 19.50 35.30
CA ALA A 321 -9.25 19.91 36.58
C ALA A 321 -8.33 21.00 37.18
N PRO A 322 -8.87 22.18 37.53
CA PRO A 322 -8.06 23.24 38.16
C PRO A 322 -7.55 22.77 39.53
N ALA A 323 -6.30 23.07 39.78
CA ALA A 323 -5.64 22.76 41.05
C ALA A 323 -6.42 23.38 42.24
N PRO A 324 -6.54 22.64 43.38
CA PRO A 324 -7.16 23.20 44.58
C PRO A 324 -6.35 24.40 45.12
N ALA A 325 -7.08 25.44 45.48
CA ALA A 325 -6.48 26.66 46.05
C ALA A 325 -5.71 26.35 47.37
N PRO A 326 -4.59 27.04 47.63
CA PRO A 326 -3.84 26.87 48.87
C PRO A 326 -4.65 27.34 50.07
N PRO A 327 -4.47 26.71 51.28
CA PRO A 327 -5.18 27.10 52.47
C PRO A 327 -4.76 28.49 52.95
N ALA A 328 -5.73 29.28 53.41
CA ALA A 328 -5.52 30.59 53.97
C ALA A 328 -4.62 30.57 55.22
N PRO A 329 -3.77 31.59 55.44
CA PRO A 329 -2.94 31.62 56.61
C PRO A 329 -3.78 31.87 57.84
N GLY A 330 -3.65 30.93 58.80
CA GLY A 330 -4.30 31.03 60.11
C GLY A 330 -3.74 32.23 60.91
N GLY A 331 -4.65 33.11 61.33
CA GLY A 331 -4.35 34.14 62.27
C GLY A 331 -4.08 33.54 63.67
N GLY A 332 -2.90 33.75 64.18
CA GLY A 332 -2.57 33.47 65.57
C GLY A 332 -2.84 34.72 66.39
N ALA A 333 -3.55 34.51 67.46
CA ALA A 333 -3.54 35.35 68.64
C ALA A 333 -2.50 34.84 69.61
#